data_2d68064bf1c75e5d244b5cdec3fdc8e6
#
_entry.id   2d68064bf1c75e5d244b5cdec3fdc8e6
#
_cell.length_a   1.000
_cell.length_b   1.000
_cell.length_c   1.000
_cell.angle_alpha   90.00
_cell.angle_beta   90.00
_cell.angle_gamma   90.00
#
_symmetry.space_group_name_H-M   'P 1'
#
loop_
_entity.id
_entity.type
_entity.pdbx_description
1 polymer ?
#
loop_
_entity_poly.entity_id
_entity_poly.type
_entity_poly.pdbx_seq_one_letter_code
_entity_poly.pdbx_strand_id
1 'polypeptide(L)'
;MVVGKWGDGRLGTVRGTREGGHSYGYTAFCEKTVLPTTIDAGFIYRELLKATARMFQTGEAPISLAESVEVVAFIEAALKSAHTNGAPVPI
;
A
#
# COMPACT_ATOMS: atom_id res chain seq x y z
N MET A 1 9.48 -3.05 9.34
CA MET A 1 9.58 -3.30 7.89
C MET A 1 8.87 -4.61 7.57
N VAL A 2 8.11 -4.66 6.49
CA VAL A 2 7.40 -5.84 6.00
C VAL A 2 7.88 -6.14 4.59
N VAL A 3 8.00 -7.42 4.24
CA VAL A 3 8.34 -7.88 2.89
C VAL A 3 7.19 -8.73 2.38
N GLY A 4 6.62 -8.37 1.24
CA GLY A 4 5.64 -9.18 0.51
C GLY A 4 6.28 -9.84 -0.70
N LYS A 5 5.91 -11.09 -0.98
CA LYS A 5 6.30 -11.82 -2.17
C LYS A 5 5.05 -12.33 -2.87
N TRP A 6 4.86 -11.93 -4.12
CA TRP A 6 3.74 -12.37 -4.95
C TRP A 6 4.06 -13.66 -5.71
N GLY A 7 3.04 -14.39 -6.10
CA GLY A 7 3.18 -15.64 -6.84
C GLY A 7 3.86 -15.52 -8.20
N ASP A 8 3.84 -14.34 -8.80
CA ASP A 8 4.53 -14.00 -10.05
C ASP A 8 6.01 -13.62 -9.88
N GLY A 9 6.52 -13.67 -8.63
CA GLY A 9 7.92 -13.38 -8.30
C GLY A 9 8.21 -11.92 -7.95
N ARG A 10 7.22 -11.01 -8.03
CA ARG A 10 7.39 -9.63 -7.56
C ARG A 10 7.65 -9.61 -6.06
N LEU A 11 8.47 -8.64 -5.65
CA LEU A 11 8.75 -8.34 -4.25
C LEU A 11 8.34 -6.92 -3.95
N GLY A 12 7.77 -6.70 -2.78
CA GLY A 12 7.48 -5.38 -2.26
C GLY A 12 7.94 -5.25 -0.81
N THR A 13 8.38 -4.07 -0.43
CA THR A 13 8.74 -3.77 0.95
C THR A 13 7.98 -2.55 1.43
N VAL A 14 7.47 -2.62 2.65
CA VAL A 14 6.86 -1.48 3.34
C VAL A 14 7.68 -1.16 4.56
N ARG A 15 8.10 0.08 4.67
CA ARG A 15 8.85 0.61 5.81
C ARG A 15 8.08 1.75 6.45
N GLY A 16 7.75 1.62 7.73
CA GLY A 16 7.26 2.70 8.58
C GLY A 16 8.33 3.15 9.55
N THR A 17 8.44 4.46 9.78
CA THR A 17 9.30 5.04 10.81
C THR A 17 8.43 5.69 11.88
N ARG A 18 8.80 5.53 13.15
CA ARG A 18 8.06 6.11 14.29
C ARG A 18 8.67 7.40 14.80
N GLU A 19 9.94 7.61 14.53
CA GLU A 19 10.72 8.76 15.03
C GLU A 19 11.49 9.42 13.89
N GLY A 20 11.77 10.71 14.03
CA GLY A 20 12.49 11.51 13.05
C GLY A 20 11.58 12.15 12.00
N GLY A 21 12.18 12.74 10.97
CA GLY A 21 11.46 13.28 9.82
C GLY A 21 10.70 12.21 9.07
N HIS A 22 9.50 12.50 8.61
CA HIS A 22 8.66 11.55 7.88
C HIS A 22 8.14 12.16 6.58
N SER A 23 8.10 11.35 5.57
CA SER A 23 7.47 11.64 4.28
C SER A 23 6.86 10.36 3.73
N TYR A 24 5.91 10.52 2.81
CA TYR A 24 5.38 9.40 2.06
C TYR A 24 6.07 9.31 0.70
N GLY A 25 6.33 8.11 0.27
CA GLY A 25 6.95 7.88 -1.03
C GLY A 25 7.14 6.41 -1.33
N TYR A 26 7.56 6.14 -2.54
CA TYR A 26 7.94 4.79 -2.96
C TYR A 26 9.08 4.83 -3.98
N THR A 27 9.75 3.71 -4.14
CA THR A 27 10.68 3.49 -5.25
C THR A 27 10.24 2.24 -6.00
N ALA A 28 9.92 2.40 -7.28
CA ALA A 28 9.58 1.27 -8.16
C ALA A 28 10.82 0.87 -8.97
N PHE A 29 11.19 -0.41 -8.88
CA PHE A 29 12.26 -1.01 -9.67
C PHE A 29 11.61 -1.72 -10.86
N CYS A 30 11.66 -1.07 -12.02
CA CYS A 30 11.10 -1.58 -13.27
C CYS A 30 12.20 -2.22 -14.12
N GLU A 31 11.83 -2.94 -15.18
CA GLU A 31 12.77 -3.63 -16.06
C GLU A 31 13.87 -2.71 -16.64
N LYS A 32 13.52 -1.47 -16.98
CA LYS A 32 14.44 -0.53 -17.66
C LYS A 32 14.74 0.74 -16.88
N THR A 33 14.12 0.94 -15.71
CA THR A 33 14.28 2.20 -14.97
C THR A 33 13.95 2.01 -13.49
N VAL A 34 14.45 2.93 -12.68
CA VAL A 34 14.11 3.07 -11.27
C VAL A 34 13.38 4.40 -11.09
N LEU A 35 12.22 4.35 -10.47
CA LEU A 35 11.35 5.51 -10.26
C LEU A 35 11.20 5.80 -8.76
N PRO A 36 12.02 6.68 -8.19
CA PRO A 36 11.79 7.22 -6.84
C PRO A 36 10.69 8.28 -6.92
N THR A 37 9.73 8.21 -6.01
CA THR A 37 8.60 9.15 -5.97
C THR A 37 8.32 9.58 -4.55
N THR A 38 8.19 10.88 -4.33
CA THR A 38 7.67 11.45 -3.09
C THR A 38 6.20 11.78 -3.27
N ILE A 39 5.38 11.42 -2.29
CA ILE A 39 3.93 11.66 -2.30
C ILE A 39 3.65 12.88 -1.44
N ASP A 40 3.06 13.91 -2.03
CA ASP A 40 2.50 15.03 -1.28
C ASP A 40 1.15 14.61 -0.68
N ALA A 41 1.13 14.40 0.63
CA ALA A 41 -0.08 14.04 1.37
C ALA A 41 -0.88 15.27 1.86
N GLY A 42 -0.46 16.50 1.53
CA GLY A 42 -1.11 17.72 2.03
C GLY A 42 -2.59 17.85 1.67
N PHE A 43 -3.00 17.24 0.57
CA PHE A 43 -4.38 17.26 0.08
C PHE A 43 -5.05 15.89 0.01
N ILE A 44 -4.53 14.89 0.72
CA ILE A 44 -5.00 13.51 0.61
C ILE A 44 -6.50 13.36 0.90
N TYR A 45 -7.01 14.06 1.92
CA TYR A 45 -8.44 14.00 2.26
C TYR A 45 -9.32 14.72 1.24
N ARG A 46 -8.85 15.82 0.66
CA ARG A 46 -9.56 16.52 -0.42
C ARG A 46 -9.72 15.61 -1.63
N GLU A 47 -8.67 14.94 -2.04
CA GLU A 47 -8.71 14.05 -3.19
C GLU A 47 -9.55 12.79 -2.91
N LEU A 48 -9.50 12.27 -1.68
CA LEU A 48 -10.38 11.19 -1.22
C LEU A 48 -11.86 11.60 -1.34
N LEU A 49 -12.23 12.79 -0.85
CA LEU A 49 -13.61 13.28 -0.91
C LEU A 49 -14.08 13.49 -2.35
N LYS A 50 -13.22 13.98 -3.24
CA LYS A 50 -13.55 14.09 -4.67
C LYS A 50 -13.82 12.73 -5.30
N ALA A 51 -12.99 11.73 -5.02
CA ALA A 51 -13.18 10.36 -5.51
C ALA A 51 -14.48 9.75 -4.97
N THR A 52 -14.78 9.95 -3.69
CA THR A 52 -16.01 9.50 -3.04
C THR A 52 -17.25 10.16 -3.65
N ALA A 53 -17.22 11.49 -3.86
CA ALA A 53 -18.32 12.21 -4.49
C ALA A 53 -18.58 11.72 -5.92
N ARG A 54 -17.51 11.47 -6.69
CA ARG A 54 -17.61 10.89 -8.03
C ARG A 54 -18.22 9.50 -8.00
N MET A 55 -17.84 8.67 -7.05
CA MET A 55 -18.43 7.34 -6.87
C MET A 55 -19.94 7.43 -6.65
N PHE A 56 -20.43 8.34 -5.82
CA PHE A 56 -21.86 8.53 -5.61
C PHE A 56 -22.59 9.05 -6.84
N GLN A 57 -21.93 9.82 -7.68
CA GLN A 57 -22.50 10.34 -8.94
C GLN A 57 -22.54 9.29 -10.05
N THR A 58 -21.54 8.44 -10.14
CA THR A 58 -21.36 7.49 -11.25
C THR A 58 -21.74 6.05 -10.91
N GLY A 59 -21.76 5.69 -9.63
CA GLY A 59 -21.92 4.31 -9.17
C GLY A 59 -20.62 3.47 -9.30
N GLU A 60 -19.52 4.07 -9.75
CA GLU A 60 -18.24 3.38 -9.97
C GLU A 60 -17.29 3.61 -8.80
N ALA A 61 -16.87 2.53 -8.14
CA ALA A 61 -15.88 2.62 -7.07
C ALA A 61 -14.48 2.94 -7.63
N PRO A 62 -13.74 3.89 -7.03
CA PRO A 62 -12.38 4.24 -7.48
C PRO A 62 -11.36 3.13 -7.27
N ILE A 63 -11.64 2.19 -6.38
CA ILE A 63 -10.83 1.01 -6.06
C ILE A 63 -11.76 -0.19 -6.00
N SER A 64 -11.35 -1.32 -6.57
CA SER A 64 -12.15 -2.54 -6.53
C SER A 64 -12.26 -3.11 -5.10
N LEU A 65 -13.35 -3.80 -4.81
CA LEU A 65 -13.50 -4.49 -3.53
C LEU A 65 -12.41 -5.56 -3.33
N ALA A 66 -12.02 -6.27 -4.39
CA ALA A 66 -10.96 -7.27 -4.33
C ALA A 66 -9.62 -6.64 -3.91
N GLU A 67 -9.25 -5.50 -4.48
CA GLU A 67 -8.05 -4.76 -4.12
C GLU A 67 -8.09 -4.26 -2.66
N SER A 68 -9.24 -3.76 -2.22
CA SER A 68 -9.43 -3.33 -0.84
C SER A 68 -9.28 -4.50 0.15
N VAL A 69 -9.82 -5.66 -0.17
CA VAL A 69 -9.67 -6.89 0.63
C VAL A 69 -8.21 -7.36 0.67
N GLU A 70 -7.50 -7.33 -0.46
CA GLU A 70 -6.07 -7.68 -0.52
C GLU A 70 -5.22 -6.78 0.38
N VAL A 71 -5.47 -5.46 0.37
CA VAL A 71 -4.78 -4.51 1.26
C VAL A 71 -4.98 -4.86 2.73
N VAL A 72 -6.22 -5.16 3.15
CA VAL A 72 -6.53 -5.54 4.53
C VAL A 72 -5.87 -6.87 4.88
N ALA A 73 -5.95 -7.88 4.00
CA ALA A 73 -5.31 -9.18 4.19
C ALA A 73 -3.78 -9.05 4.35
N PHE A 74 -3.15 -8.17 3.57
CA PHE A 74 -1.73 -7.87 3.71
C PHE A 74 -1.39 -7.27 5.09
N ILE A 75 -2.20 -6.34 5.59
CA ILE A 75 -2.01 -5.73 6.91
C ILE A 75 -2.15 -6.78 8.02
N GLU A 76 -3.18 -7.62 7.96
CA GLU A 76 -3.39 -8.70 8.93
C GLU A 76 -2.25 -9.71 8.92
N ALA A 77 -1.81 -10.13 7.72
CA ALA A 77 -0.69 -11.04 7.58
C ALA A 77 0.62 -10.45 8.13
N ALA A 78 0.86 -9.17 7.91
CA ALA A 78 2.02 -8.46 8.46
C ALA A 78 2.01 -8.44 10.00
N LEU A 79 0.86 -8.17 10.61
CA LEU A 79 0.68 -8.22 12.07
C LEU A 79 0.91 -9.63 12.62
N LYS A 80 0.32 -10.64 11.98
CA LYS A 80 0.50 -12.05 12.37
C LYS A 80 1.97 -12.48 12.25
N SER A 81 2.65 -12.11 11.17
CA SER A 81 4.08 -12.37 10.99
C SER A 81 4.90 -11.70 12.09
N ALA A 82 4.59 -10.47 12.47
CA ALA A 82 5.28 -9.78 13.56
C ALA A 82 5.13 -10.52 14.90
N HIS A 83 3.94 -11.05 15.20
CA HIS A 83 3.70 -11.85 16.41
C HIS A 83 4.38 -13.23 16.40
N THR A 84 4.80 -13.71 15.25
CA THR A 84 5.47 -15.00 15.06
C THR A 84 6.94 -14.84 14.66
N ASN A 85 7.60 -13.77 15.12
CA ASN A 85 9.01 -13.48 14.87
C ASN A 85 9.40 -13.43 13.38
N GLY A 86 8.51 -12.91 12.54
CA GLY A 86 8.75 -12.76 11.11
C GLY A 86 8.47 -14.03 10.27
N ALA A 87 7.74 -14.99 10.81
CA ALA A 87 7.34 -16.17 10.03
C ALA A 87 6.50 -15.77 8.81
N PRO A 88 6.70 -16.42 7.64
CA PRO A 88 5.87 -16.19 6.47
C PRO A 88 4.39 -16.49 6.74
N VAL A 89 3.52 -15.60 6.30
CA VAL A 89 2.06 -15.75 6.39
C VAL A 89 1.48 -15.62 4.99
N PRO A 90 0.85 -16.66 4.43
CA PRO A 90 0.17 -16.57 3.14
C PRO A 90 -1.11 -15.72 3.26
N ILE A 91 -1.47 -15.06 2.16
CA ILE A 91 -2.72 -14.28 1.98
C ILE A 91 -3.44 -14.71 0.71
#